data_49babffc7196634be4b175b043fac696
#
_entry.id   49babffc7196634be4b175b043fac696
#
_cell.length_a   1.000
_cell.length_b   1.000
_cell.length_c   1.000
_cell.angle_alpha   90.00
_cell.angle_beta   90.00
_cell.angle_gamma   90.00
#
_symmetry.space_group_name_H-M   'P 1'
#
loop_
_entity.id
_entity.type
_entity.pdbx_description
1 polymer ?
#
loop_
_entity_poly.entity_id
_entity_poly.type
_entity_poly.pdbx_seq_one_letter_code
_entity_poly.pdbx_strand_id
1 'polypeptide(L)'
;MMKYLPLLLFLLLKAGTATAQNNLVVNGIPWFDDKGNIVNAHGACIVEENGRYYLFGEWKSDKSNAFPGFSCYSSDDLVNWKFENIVLRVQPEGILGPNRVGERVKVMKCPKTGEYIMLMHADDMGYKDPYIGLATCKTIAGDYQLQGPLLYKGQPVKRWDMGTFQDTDGKGYLLIHHGPVYRLSDDYRSIEAEVAHIKGMGESPAMFKKNGVYFMLTSNLTSWEKNDNFYFTAPQIEGPWTKQGLFCPEGKLTYNSQSTFVFPLKCGNDTIPMFMGDRWSYPHQASAATYVWMPLQVDGTKISIPEYWQAWDIRKLKPTDALNKGKKLYGAWKSNQKGNVLEIAFKGTHAAIVGVTNPHGGYAKVSVLNAEKDTVYSSLVDFYSKYPEKAIRIITPKMPKANYTLQVEITGVRPVWTDKTKTIYGSDGTFVTIDNVYHF
;
A
#
# COMPACT_ATOMS: atom_id res chain seq x y z
N MET A 1 -34.06 -28.87 -59.37
CA MET A 1 -32.87 -27.96 -59.38
C MET A 1 -32.83 -27.13 -58.05
N MET A 2 -32.12 -27.63 -57.06
CA MET A 2 -31.91 -26.93 -55.74
C MET A 2 -30.65 -26.13 -55.83
N LYS A 3 -30.77 -24.81 -55.68
CA LYS A 3 -29.62 -23.90 -55.65
C LYS A 3 -29.08 -23.83 -54.20
N TYR A 4 -27.86 -24.30 -53.99
CA TYR A 4 -27.12 -24.13 -52.76
C TYR A 4 -26.53 -22.71 -52.71
N LEU A 5 -26.88 -21.95 -51.65
CA LEU A 5 -26.27 -20.63 -51.31
C LEU A 5 -25.14 -20.89 -50.31
N PRO A 6 -23.90 -20.46 -50.57
CA PRO A 6 -22.82 -20.62 -49.59
C PRO A 6 -22.96 -19.59 -48.48
N LEU A 7 -23.01 -20.08 -47.24
CA LEU A 7 -22.97 -19.25 -46.01
C LEU A 7 -21.53 -18.79 -45.80
N LEU A 8 -21.24 -17.51 -46.04
CA LEU A 8 -19.95 -16.89 -45.74
C LEU A 8 -19.88 -16.60 -44.23
N LEU A 9 -19.09 -17.40 -43.51
CA LEU A 9 -18.80 -17.22 -42.10
C LEU A 9 -17.73 -16.10 -41.93
N PHE A 10 -18.15 -14.88 -41.58
CA PHE A 10 -17.24 -13.82 -41.19
C PHE A 10 -16.65 -14.10 -39.80
N LEU A 11 -15.43 -14.62 -39.74
CA LEU A 11 -14.61 -14.62 -38.54
C LEU A 11 -14.17 -13.18 -38.24
N LEU A 12 -14.85 -12.53 -37.30
CA LEU A 12 -14.35 -11.29 -36.67
C LEU A 12 -13.13 -11.63 -35.79
N LEU A 13 -11.95 -11.53 -36.36
CA LEU A 13 -10.70 -11.43 -35.58
C LEU A 13 -10.77 -10.16 -34.73
N LYS A 14 -11.08 -10.29 -33.45
CA LYS A 14 -10.77 -9.24 -32.47
C LYS A 14 -9.25 -9.10 -32.43
N ALA A 15 -8.71 -8.15 -33.20
CA ALA A 15 -7.36 -7.66 -33.00
C ALA A 15 -7.33 -7.00 -31.63
N GLY A 16 -6.92 -7.76 -30.61
CA GLY A 16 -6.55 -7.20 -29.33
C GLY A 16 -5.40 -6.23 -29.56
N THR A 17 -5.62 -4.94 -29.45
CA THR A 17 -4.55 -3.96 -29.34
C THR A 17 -3.77 -4.32 -28.09
N ALA A 18 -2.59 -4.95 -28.25
CA ALA A 18 -1.62 -5.10 -27.18
C ALA A 18 -1.18 -3.68 -26.79
N THR A 19 -1.87 -3.06 -25.84
CA THR A 19 -1.36 -1.89 -25.16
C THR A 19 -0.04 -2.31 -24.54
N ALA A 20 1.04 -1.61 -24.88
CA ALA A 20 2.34 -1.82 -24.23
C ALA A 20 2.13 -1.76 -22.72
N GLN A 21 2.23 -2.93 -22.08
CA GLN A 21 1.97 -3.10 -20.66
C GLN A 21 2.98 -2.22 -19.91
N ASN A 22 2.49 -1.28 -19.14
CA ASN A 22 3.36 -0.42 -18.33
C ASN A 22 3.77 -1.23 -17.09
N ASN A 23 5.00 -1.75 -17.09
CA ASN A 23 5.53 -2.59 -16.00
C ASN A 23 6.17 -1.75 -14.88
N LEU A 24 5.81 -0.46 -14.77
CA LEU A 24 6.45 0.46 -13.83
C LEU A 24 5.66 0.56 -12.54
N VAL A 25 6.29 0.17 -11.44
CA VAL A 25 5.90 0.61 -10.10
C VAL A 25 6.44 2.02 -9.91
N VAL A 26 5.57 2.98 -9.58
CA VAL A 26 5.98 4.35 -9.26
C VAL A 26 5.67 4.61 -7.80
N ASN A 27 6.71 4.79 -6.99
CA ASN A 27 6.63 4.94 -5.55
C ASN A 27 6.29 6.36 -5.11
N GLY A 28 5.55 6.49 -4.01
CA GLY A 28 5.25 7.76 -3.36
C GLY A 28 4.29 8.67 -4.12
N ILE A 29 3.51 8.11 -5.03
CA ILE A 29 2.43 8.79 -5.74
C ILE A 29 1.11 7.98 -5.58
N PRO A 30 -0.06 8.61 -5.75
CA PRO A 30 -1.32 7.87 -5.86
C PRO A 30 -1.28 6.88 -7.02
N TRP A 31 -1.74 5.64 -6.77
CA TRP A 31 -1.98 4.67 -7.84
C TRP A 31 -3.45 4.66 -8.21
N PHE A 32 -3.75 4.28 -9.44
CA PHE A 32 -5.10 4.28 -9.96
C PHE A 32 -5.49 2.89 -10.45
N ASP A 33 -6.77 2.55 -10.23
CA ASP A 33 -7.37 1.35 -10.79
C ASP A 33 -7.70 1.53 -12.30
N ASP A 34 -8.21 0.49 -12.92
CA ASP A 34 -8.60 0.46 -14.34
C ASP A 34 -9.73 1.46 -14.70
N LYS A 35 -10.40 2.03 -13.69
CA LYS A 35 -11.44 3.06 -13.83
C LYS A 35 -10.96 4.47 -13.48
N GLY A 36 -9.68 4.63 -13.10
CA GLY A 36 -9.08 5.90 -12.70
C GLY A 36 -9.37 6.32 -11.26
N ASN A 37 -9.93 5.45 -10.42
CA ASN A 37 -10.05 5.71 -8.99
C ASN A 37 -8.75 5.40 -8.27
N ILE A 38 -8.50 6.07 -7.15
CA ILE A 38 -7.32 5.82 -6.32
C ILE A 38 -7.37 4.38 -5.75
N VAL A 39 -6.27 3.66 -5.86
CA VAL A 39 -6.08 2.38 -5.16
C VAL A 39 -5.93 2.67 -3.68
N ASN A 40 -6.94 2.31 -2.90
CA ASN A 40 -7.04 2.54 -1.46
C ASN A 40 -7.00 1.20 -0.73
N ALA A 41 -5.78 0.72 -0.46
CA ALA A 41 -5.50 -0.58 0.14
C ALA A 41 -4.24 -0.49 1.01
N HIS A 42 -4.32 0.24 2.12
CA HIS A 42 -3.18 0.48 3.02
C HIS A 42 -3.04 -0.62 4.07
N GLY A 43 -1.91 -0.67 4.78
CA GLY A 43 -1.66 -1.76 5.73
C GLY A 43 -1.68 -3.16 5.08
N ALA A 44 -1.33 -3.24 3.81
CA ALA A 44 -1.68 -4.26 2.85
C ALA A 44 -0.97 -5.60 3.00
N CYS A 45 -1.52 -6.61 2.28
CA CYS A 45 -0.81 -7.81 1.86
C CYS A 45 -1.20 -8.19 0.43
N ILE A 46 -0.40 -9.07 -0.20
CA ILE A 46 -0.71 -9.66 -1.50
C ILE A 46 -0.82 -11.17 -1.35
N VAL A 47 -1.85 -11.74 -1.96
CA VAL A 47 -2.03 -13.18 -2.15
C VAL A 47 -1.96 -13.49 -3.64
N GLU A 48 -1.12 -14.45 -4.05
CA GLU A 48 -1.11 -14.98 -5.41
C GLU A 48 -2.03 -16.20 -5.48
N GLU A 49 -2.94 -16.20 -6.45
CA GLU A 49 -3.82 -17.33 -6.74
C GLU A 49 -3.91 -17.54 -8.23
N ASN A 50 -3.48 -18.73 -8.70
CA ASN A 50 -3.53 -19.14 -10.12
C ASN A 50 -2.84 -18.14 -11.08
N GLY A 51 -1.71 -17.56 -10.66
CA GLY A 51 -0.92 -16.59 -11.43
C GLY A 51 -1.51 -15.18 -11.46
N ARG A 52 -2.53 -14.90 -10.65
CA ARG A 52 -3.09 -13.57 -10.44
C ARG A 52 -2.83 -13.08 -9.03
N TYR A 53 -2.58 -11.80 -8.87
CA TYR A 53 -2.27 -11.15 -7.60
C TYR A 53 -3.49 -10.44 -7.05
N TYR A 54 -3.71 -10.58 -5.74
CA TYR A 54 -4.81 -9.95 -5.03
C TYR A 54 -4.25 -9.11 -3.89
N LEU A 55 -4.44 -7.79 -3.99
CA LEU A 55 -4.01 -6.81 -2.99
C LEU A 55 -5.17 -6.57 -2.02
N PHE A 56 -4.97 -6.90 -0.76
CA PHE A 56 -5.90 -6.60 0.31
C PHE A 56 -5.35 -5.45 1.15
N GLY A 57 -6.22 -4.54 1.58
CA GLY A 57 -5.80 -3.43 2.42
C GLY A 57 -6.95 -2.70 3.09
N GLU A 58 -6.56 -1.79 3.95
CA GLU A 58 -7.47 -0.88 4.61
C GLU A 58 -8.06 0.11 3.60
N TRP A 59 -9.38 0.13 3.48
CA TRP A 59 -10.10 1.18 2.76
C TRP A 59 -10.20 2.40 3.67
N LYS A 60 -9.26 3.32 3.55
CA LYS A 60 -9.18 4.51 4.41
C LYS A 60 -10.21 5.57 4.03
N SER A 61 -10.46 6.51 4.96
CA SER A 61 -11.26 7.71 4.79
C SER A 61 -10.41 8.96 5.00
N ASP A 62 -10.81 10.08 4.40
CA ASP A 62 -10.23 11.40 4.67
C ASP A 62 -10.91 12.12 5.84
N LYS A 63 -11.95 11.52 6.44
CA LYS A 63 -12.74 12.14 7.50
C LYS A 63 -12.36 11.69 8.90
N SER A 64 -12.01 10.43 9.04
CA SER A 64 -11.64 9.83 10.33
C SER A 64 -10.89 8.53 10.13
N ASN A 65 -10.31 7.98 11.21
CA ASN A 65 -9.68 6.65 11.23
C ASN A 65 -10.68 5.52 11.54
N ALA A 66 -11.99 5.81 11.60
CA ALA A 66 -13.00 4.77 11.75
C ALA A 66 -12.95 3.81 10.55
N PHE A 67 -13.13 2.54 10.81
CA PHE A 67 -13.11 1.46 9.84
C PHE A 67 -14.30 1.56 8.86
N PRO A 68 -14.06 1.78 7.56
CA PRO A 68 -15.12 1.74 6.56
C PRO A 68 -15.18 0.40 5.82
N GLY A 69 -14.10 -0.38 5.87
CA GLY A 69 -13.99 -1.69 5.22
C GLY A 69 -12.57 -2.08 4.87
N PHE A 70 -12.39 -3.33 4.44
CA PHE A 70 -11.18 -3.80 3.78
C PHE A 70 -11.45 -4.01 2.29
N SER A 71 -10.56 -3.48 1.45
CA SER A 71 -10.63 -3.57 0.00
C SER A 71 -9.86 -4.77 -0.55
N CYS A 72 -10.28 -5.22 -1.73
CA CYS A 72 -9.55 -6.17 -2.55
C CYS A 72 -9.42 -5.63 -3.98
N TYR A 73 -8.20 -5.64 -4.50
CA TYR A 73 -7.88 -5.36 -5.90
C TYR A 73 -7.21 -6.58 -6.51
N SER A 74 -7.35 -6.77 -7.82
CA SER A 74 -6.62 -7.81 -8.54
C SER A 74 -5.72 -7.23 -9.62
N SER A 75 -4.65 -7.97 -9.96
CA SER A 75 -3.70 -7.59 -11.01
C SER A 75 -3.05 -8.83 -11.61
N ASP A 76 -2.74 -8.80 -12.90
CA ASP A 76 -1.95 -9.82 -13.58
C ASP A 76 -0.44 -9.48 -13.63
N ASP A 77 -0.06 -8.29 -13.13
CA ASP A 77 1.32 -7.76 -13.29
C ASP A 77 1.84 -6.94 -12.10
N LEU A 78 1.07 -6.82 -10.99
CA LEU A 78 1.40 -6.02 -9.79
C LEU A 78 1.45 -4.50 -10.02
N VAL A 79 1.04 -4.01 -11.18
CA VAL A 79 1.10 -2.61 -11.56
C VAL A 79 -0.28 -2.08 -11.94
N ASN A 80 -1.00 -2.83 -12.76
CA ASN A 80 -2.33 -2.47 -13.24
C ASN A 80 -3.38 -3.16 -12.36
N TRP A 81 -4.04 -2.37 -11.54
CA TRP A 81 -4.99 -2.86 -10.53
C TRP A 81 -6.42 -2.70 -10.98
N LYS A 82 -7.23 -3.69 -10.71
CA LYS A 82 -8.68 -3.68 -10.88
C LYS A 82 -9.33 -3.80 -9.51
N PHE A 83 -10.23 -2.87 -9.18
CA PHE A 83 -11.03 -2.98 -7.96
C PHE A 83 -12.00 -4.15 -8.07
N GLU A 84 -11.95 -5.07 -7.10
CA GLU A 84 -12.84 -6.23 -7.05
C GLU A 84 -14.01 -5.98 -6.10
N ASN A 85 -13.74 -5.68 -4.82
CA ASN A 85 -14.78 -5.54 -3.79
C ASN A 85 -14.25 -4.84 -2.53
N ILE A 86 -15.17 -4.37 -1.69
CA ILE A 86 -14.95 -4.17 -0.24
C ILE A 86 -15.31 -5.50 0.42
N VAL A 87 -14.31 -6.33 0.65
CA VAL A 87 -14.45 -7.74 1.03
C VAL A 87 -14.86 -7.98 2.49
N LEU A 88 -14.68 -6.98 3.35
CA LEU A 88 -15.24 -6.96 4.70
C LEU A 88 -15.66 -5.53 5.05
N ARG A 89 -16.94 -5.35 5.37
CA ARG A 89 -17.54 -4.05 5.67
C ARG A 89 -17.69 -3.85 7.17
N VAL A 90 -18.00 -2.61 7.58
CA VAL A 90 -18.45 -2.31 8.95
C VAL A 90 -19.57 -3.29 9.32
N GLN A 91 -19.46 -3.88 10.51
CA GLN A 91 -20.46 -4.79 11.05
C GLN A 91 -21.51 -4.01 11.84
N PRO A 92 -22.73 -4.54 12.04
CA PRO A 92 -23.74 -3.89 12.87
C PRO A 92 -23.26 -3.63 14.32
N GLU A 93 -22.43 -4.54 14.85
CA GLU A 93 -21.90 -4.50 16.22
C GLU A 93 -20.56 -5.25 16.33
N GLY A 94 -19.99 -5.34 17.53
CA GLY A 94 -18.79 -6.12 17.83
C GLY A 94 -17.50 -5.38 17.48
N ILE A 95 -16.42 -6.16 17.31
CA ILE A 95 -15.05 -5.62 17.18
C ILE A 95 -14.81 -4.77 15.93
N LEU A 96 -15.63 -4.89 14.90
CA LEU A 96 -15.63 -4.06 13.68
C LEU A 96 -16.98 -3.35 13.50
N GLY A 97 -17.71 -3.07 14.59
CA GLY A 97 -18.94 -2.28 14.59
C GLY A 97 -18.69 -0.80 14.28
N PRO A 98 -19.75 0.04 14.32
CA PRO A 98 -19.63 1.46 14.10
C PRO A 98 -18.63 2.12 15.07
N ASN A 99 -17.87 3.11 14.55
CA ASN A 99 -16.85 3.85 15.31
C ASN A 99 -15.73 2.96 15.92
N ARG A 100 -15.42 1.85 15.26
CA ARG A 100 -14.26 1.03 15.56
C ARG A 100 -13.15 1.28 14.53
N VAL A 101 -11.94 0.91 14.88
CA VAL A 101 -10.77 0.87 13.99
C VAL A 101 -10.60 -0.54 13.44
N GLY A 102 -10.22 -0.67 12.18
CA GLY A 102 -9.83 -1.93 11.53
C GLY A 102 -8.58 -1.68 10.69
N GLU A 103 -7.47 -2.35 11.04
CA GLU A 103 -6.15 -2.07 10.47
C GLU A 103 -5.35 -3.34 10.20
N ARG A 104 -4.26 -3.21 9.42
CA ARG A 104 -3.25 -4.27 9.20
C ARG A 104 -3.80 -5.59 8.68
N VAL A 105 -4.82 -5.52 7.81
CA VAL A 105 -5.43 -6.72 7.24
C VAL A 105 -4.40 -7.60 6.53
N LYS A 106 -4.43 -8.89 6.83
CA LYS A 106 -3.61 -9.92 6.17
C LYS A 106 -4.48 -11.11 5.82
N VAL A 107 -4.29 -11.63 4.61
CA VAL A 107 -5.04 -12.79 4.11
C VAL A 107 -4.07 -13.92 3.78
N MET A 108 -4.42 -15.13 4.18
CA MET A 108 -3.69 -16.36 3.87
C MET A 108 -4.68 -17.43 3.39
N LYS A 109 -4.30 -18.24 2.40
CA LYS A 109 -5.05 -19.44 2.05
C LYS A 109 -4.66 -20.58 2.98
N CYS A 110 -5.60 -21.13 3.73
CA CYS A 110 -5.36 -22.26 4.60
C CYS A 110 -5.19 -23.54 3.76
N PRO A 111 -4.05 -24.26 3.82
CA PRO A 111 -3.85 -25.46 3.03
C PRO A 111 -4.80 -26.59 3.38
N LYS A 112 -5.20 -26.70 4.67
CA LYS A 112 -6.06 -27.79 5.18
C LYS A 112 -7.52 -27.64 4.73
N THR A 113 -8.06 -26.42 4.77
CA THR A 113 -9.47 -26.16 4.48
C THR A 113 -9.72 -25.63 3.08
N GLY A 114 -8.68 -25.08 2.42
CA GLY A 114 -8.79 -24.35 1.17
C GLY A 114 -9.42 -22.97 1.29
N GLU A 115 -9.86 -22.56 2.49
CA GLU A 115 -10.48 -21.26 2.74
C GLU A 115 -9.43 -20.15 2.85
N TYR A 116 -9.85 -18.92 2.59
CA TYR A 116 -9.07 -17.72 2.82
C TYR A 116 -9.36 -17.20 4.23
N ILE A 117 -8.32 -17.09 5.03
CA ILE A 117 -8.36 -16.62 6.41
C ILE A 117 -7.83 -15.20 6.44
N MET A 118 -8.64 -14.28 6.91
CA MET A 118 -8.30 -12.87 7.08
C MET A 118 -8.12 -12.58 8.55
N LEU A 119 -6.93 -12.07 8.92
CA LEU A 119 -6.63 -11.55 10.24
C LEU A 119 -6.45 -10.05 10.16
N MET A 120 -6.86 -9.32 11.21
CA MET A 120 -6.75 -7.87 11.28
C MET A 120 -6.62 -7.39 12.73
N HIS A 121 -6.04 -6.24 12.94
CA HIS A 121 -6.16 -5.48 14.16
C HIS A 121 -7.52 -4.76 14.18
N ALA A 122 -8.28 -4.91 15.24
CA ALA A 122 -9.52 -4.19 15.51
C ALA A 122 -9.43 -3.48 16.85
N ASP A 123 -9.91 -2.23 16.97
CA ASP A 123 -9.81 -1.47 18.21
C ASP A 123 -10.97 -0.47 18.36
N ASP A 124 -11.07 0.18 19.52
CA ASP A 124 -11.83 1.41 19.64
C ASP A 124 -11.05 2.61 19.07
N MET A 125 -11.72 3.75 18.86
CA MET A 125 -11.09 4.96 18.32
C MET A 125 -9.98 5.52 19.21
N GLY A 126 -9.89 5.09 20.46
CA GLY A 126 -8.87 5.47 21.43
C GLY A 126 -7.72 4.47 21.55
N TYR A 127 -7.76 3.35 20.80
CA TYR A 127 -6.80 2.24 20.88
C TYR A 127 -6.64 1.66 22.29
N LYS A 128 -7.78 1.45 22.98
CA LYS A 128 -7.84 0.94 24.37
C LYS A 128 -8.53 -0.41 24.49
N ASP A 129 -9.16 -0.90 23.42
CA ASP A 129 -9.87 -2.16 23.39
C ASP A 129 -9.45 -3.00 22.16
N PRO A 130 -8.14 -3.37 22.06
CA PRO A 130 -7.59 -4.04 20.91
C PRO A 130 -7.97 -5.52 20.84
N TYR A 131 -8.19 -6.02 19.62
CA TYR A 131 -8.38 -7.42 19.29
C TYR A 131 -7.65 -7.78 18.01
N ILE A 132 -7.21 -9.03 17.92
CA ILE A 132 -6.95 -9.63 16.61
C ILE A 132 -8.26 -10.24 16.13
N GLY A 133 -8.82 -9.71 15.08
CA GLY A 133 -10.04 -10.20 14.46
C GLY A 133 -9.76 -11.32 13.47
N LEU A 134 -10.75 -12.19 13.29
CA LEU A 134 -10.75 -13.31 12.36
C LEU A 134 -11.96 -13.22 11.43
N ALA A 135 -11.74 -13.28 10.12
CA ALA A 135 -12.80 -13.46 9.14
C ALA A 135 -12.41 -14.52 8.12
N THR A 136 -13.39 -15.16 7.47
CA THR A 136 -13.15 -16.26 6.52
C THR A 136 -13.96 -16.11 5.26
N CYS A 137 -13.43 -16.61 4.14
CA CYS A 137 -14.15 -16.70 2.87
C CYS A 137 -13.73 -17.95 2.09
N LYS A 138 -14.63 -18.48 1.26
CA LYS A 138 -14.33 -19.61 0.36
C LYS A 138 -13.70 -19.17 -0.96
N THR A 139 -13.87 -17.91 -1.32
CA THR A 139 -13.32 -17.32 -2.55
C THR A 139 -12.46 -16.12 -2.22
N ILE A 140 -11.35 -15.93 -2.96
CA ILE A 140 -10.34 -14.95 -2.60
C ILE A 140 -10.87 -13.50 -2.53
N ALA A 141 -11.69 -13.07 -3.46
CA ALA A 141 -12.26 -11.72 -3.53
C ALA A 141 -13.75 -11.65 -3.13
N GLY A 142 -14.26 -12.69 -2.43
CA GLY A 142 -15.65 -12.72 -1.97
C GLY A 142 -15.88 -11.93 -0.69
N ASP A 143 -17.10 -11.97 -0.19
CA ASP A 143 -17.49 -11.33 1.06
C ASP A 143 -17.04 -12.18 2.25
N TYR A 144 -16.02 -11.69 2.97
CA TYR A 144 -15.51 -12.35 4.18
C TYR A 144 -16.50 -12.23 5.32
N GLN A 145 -16.70 -13.34 6.02
CA GLN A 145 -17.59 -13.41 7.18
C GLN A 145 -16.77 -13.25 8.45
N LEU A 146 -17.02 -12.17 9.22
CA LEU A 146 -16.39 -11.94 10.52
C LEU A 146 -16.79 -13.05 11.49
N GLN A 147 -15.81 -13.73 12.07
CA GLN A 147 -16.00 -14.78 13.07
C GLN A 147 -15.90 -14.23 14.50
N GLY A 148 -15.39 -13.01 14.65
CA GLY A 148 -15.10 -12.39 15.95
C GLY A 148 -13.59 -12.32 16.23
N PRO A 149 -13.20 -12.20 17.51
CA PRO A 149 -11.81 -12.22 17.92
C PRO A 149 -11.15 -13.59 17.68
N LEU A 150 -9.89 -13.59 17.21
CA LEU A 150 -9.04 -14.77 17.22
C LEU A 150 -8.83 -15.24 18.66
N LEU A 151 -8.81 -16.56 18.88
CA LEU A 151 -8.69 -17.15 20.22
C LEU A 151 -7.31 -17.77 20.45
N TYR A 152 -6.80 -17.62 21.69
CA TYR A 152 -5.66 -18.36 22.21
C TYR A 152 -6.05 -18.96 23.56
N LYS A 153 -5.96 -20.30 23.71
CA LYS A 153 -6.39 -21.03 24.89
C LYS A 153 -7.83 -20.68 25.33
N GLY A 154 -8.71 -20.50 24.34
CA GLY A 154 -10.13 -20.15 24.55
C GLY A 154 -10.41 -18.70 24.92
N GLN A 155 -9.39 -17.84 24.98
CA GLN A 155 -9.55 -16.41 25.30
C GLN A 155 -9.27 -15.53 24.07
N PRO A 156 -10.00 -14.39 23.90
CA PRO A 156 -9.73 -13.41 22.85
C PRO A 156 -8.31 -12.86 22.91
N VAL A 157 -7.65 -12.78 21.77
CA VAL A 157 -6.30 -12.20 21.62
C VAL A 157 -6.41 -10.69 21.61
N LYS A 158 -6.05 -10.05 22.72
CA LYS A 158 -6.02 -8.60 22.89
C LYS A 158 -4.62 -8.07 22.58
N ARG A 159 -4.41 -7.65 21.31
CA ARG A 159 -3.12 -7.14 20.80
C ARG A 159 -3.39 -6.07 19.74
N TRP A 160 -2.38 -5.22 19.53
CA TRP A 160 -2.39 -4.16 18.50
C TRP A 160 -1.80 -4.67 17.19
N ASP A 161 -1.05 -3.82 16.52
CA ASP A 161 -0.42 -4.02 15.21
C ASP A 161 0.07 -5.44 14.97
N MET A 162 -0.24 -5.96 13.79
CA MET A 162 0.03 -7.34 13.45
C MET A 162 0.47 -7.51 11.99
N GLY A 163 1.11 -8.64 11.74
CA GLY A 163 1.42 -9.20 10.43
C GLY A 163 1.14 -10.69 10.40
N THR A 164 1.27 -11.31 9.26
CA THR A 164 1.22 -12.76 9.11
C THR A 164 2.38 -13.26 8.27
N PHE A 165 2.69 -14.53 8.46
CA PHE A 165 3.64 -15.27 7.64
C PHE A 165 3.12 -16.69 7.43
N GLN A 166 3.23 -17.19 6.19
CA GLN A 166 2.97 -18.58 5.87
C GLN A 166 4.29 -19.21 5.39
N ASP A 167 4.76 -20.23 6.11
CA ASP A 167 6.00 -20.91 5.74
C ASP A 167 5.74 -21.95 4.62
N THR A 168 6.81 -22.43 4.04
CA THR A 168 6.79 -23.38 2.92
C THR A 168 6.18 -24.74 3.25
N ASP A 169 6.13 -25.09 4.54
CA ASP A 169 5.43 -26.29 5.05
C ASP A 169 3.91 -26.09 5.23
N GLY A 170 3.40 -24.91 4.91
CA GLY A 170 2.00 -24.56 5.03
C GLY A 170 1.57 -24.13 6.43
N LYS A 171 2.47 -24.02 7.40
CA LYS A 171 2.13 -23.45 8.71
C LYS A 171 1.94 -21.94 8.62
N GLY A 172 0.88 -21.45 9.26
CA GLY A 172 0.58 -20.03 9.39
C GLY A 172 1.06 -19.47 10.72
N TYR A 173 1.52 -18.22 10.67
CA TYR A 173 2.01 -17.50 11.85
C TYR A 173 1.39 -16.12 11.92
N LEU A 174 1.04 -15.72 13.15
CA LEU A 174 0.63 -14.37 13.51
C LEU A 174 1.80 -13.67 14.18
N LEU A 175 2.16 -12.52 13.66
CA LEU A 175 3.26 -11.67 14.14
C LEU A 175 2.64 -10.49 14.87
N ILE A 176 3.10 -10.19 16.08
CA ILE A 176 2.51 -9.12 16.90
C ILE A 176 3.58 -8.08 17.24
N HIS A 177 3.20 -6.81 17.26
CA HIS A 177 4.07 -5.73 17.74
C HIS A 177 4.63 -6.06 19.14
N HIS A 178 5.82 -5.55 19.43
CA HIS A 178 6.60 -5.88 20.62
C HIS A 178 7.09 -7.33 20.72
N GLY A 179 6.86 -8.19 19.71
CA GLY A 179 7.66 -9.37 19.49
C GLY A 179 7.05 -10.77 19.59
N PRO A 180 5.83 -10.98 20.12
CA PRO A 180 5.25 -12.32 20.11
C PRO A 180 5.05 -12.83 18.68
N VAL A 181 5.45 -14.09 18.46
CA VAL A 181 5.20 -14.85 17.23
C VAL A 181 4.37 -16.07 17.62
N TYR A 182 3.17 -16.15 17.08
CA TYR A 182 2.25 -17.24 17.35
C TYR A 182 2.12 -18.16 16.14
N ARG A 183 2.19 -19.47 16.35
CA ARG A 183 1.78 -20.46 15.37
C ARG A 183 0.27 -20.61 15.43
N LEU A 184 -0.38 -20.55 14.27
CA LEU A 184 -1.80 -20.81 14.14
C LEU A 184 -2.10 -22.32 14.17
N SER A 185 -3.33 -22.69 14.51
CA SER A 185 -3.86 -24.04 14.32
C SER A 185 -3.85 -24.42 12.83
N ASP A 186 -3.95 -25.72 12.52
CA ASP A 186 -3.91 -26.21 11.15
C ASP A 186 -4.98 -25.60 10.22
N ASP A 187 -6.12 -25.18 10.77
CA ASP A 187 -7.20 -24.51 10.05
C ASP A 187 -7.10 -22.97 10.07
N TYR A 188 -6.05 -22.42 10.71
CA TYR A 188 -5.77 -21.00 10.90
C TYR A 188 -6.83 -20.22 11.70
N ARG A 189 -7.76 -20.92 12.37
CA ARG A 189 -8.89 -20.28 13.09
C ARG A 189 -8.62 -19.98 14.55
N SER A 190 -7.48 -20.42 15.08
CA SER A 190 -7.04 -20.15 16.46
C SER A 190 -5.52 -20.15 16.55
N ILE A 191 -4.99 -19.71 17.70
CA ILE A 191 -3.58 -19.84 18.02
C ILE A 191 -3.34 -21.15 18.72
N GLU A 192 -2.34 -21.93 18.24
CA GLU A 192 -1.88 -23.15 18.86
C GLU A 192 -0.84 -22.87 19.96
N ALA A 193 0.19 -22.10 19.64
CA ALA A 193 1.29 -21.81 20.56
C ALA A 193 1.96 -20.46 20.27
N GLU A 194 2.51 -19.85 21.31
CA GLU A 194 3.56 -18.83 21.16
C GLU A 194 4.89 -19.56 20.93
N VAL A 195 5.51 -19.33 19.77
CA VAL A 195 6.73 -20.03 19.34
C VAL A 195 7.99 -19.19 19.51
N ALA A 196 7.85 -17.86 19.56
CA ALA A 196 8.95 -16.95 19.83
C ALA A 196 8.47 -15.66 20.47
N HIS A 197 9.39 -14.95 21.14
CA HIS A 197 9.21 -13.58 21.59
C HIS A 197 10.45 -12.76 21.27
N ILE A 198 10.38 -11.92 20.23
CA ILE A 198 11.51 -11.15 19.70
C ILE A 198 11.65 -9.85 20.51
N LYS A 199 12.60 -9.84 21.45
CA LYS A 199 12.83 -8.67 22.32
C LYS A 199 13.31 -7.45 21.55
N GLY A 200 12.74 -6.26 21.84
CA GLY A 200 13.12 -5.00 21.23
C GLY A 200 12.53 -4.78 19.84
N MET A 201 11.54 -5.57 19.43
CA MET A 201 10.74 -5.35 18.25
C MET A 201 9.78 -4.17 18.49
N GLY A 202 9.52 -3.40 17.43
CA GLY A 202 8.55 -2.29 17.43
C GLY A 202 7.16 -2.72 16.93
N GLU A 203 6.59 -1.94 16.01
CA GLU A 203 5.29 -2.18 15.40
C GLU A 203 5.40 -2.55 13.91
N SER A 204 4.28 -2.82 13.24
CA SER A 204 4.21 -3.10 11.79
C SER A 204 5.06 -4.31 11.35
N PRO A 205 4.92 -5.47 12.01
CA PRO A 205 5.75 -6.63 11.70
C PRO A 205 5.48 -7.19 10.31
N ALA A 206 6.55 -7.51 9.58
CA ALA A 206 6.51 -8.20 8.30
C ALA A 206 7.62 -9.25 8.25
N MET A 207 7.31 -10.48 7.89
CA MET A 207 8.27 -11.58 7.88
C MET A 207 8.39 -12.19 6.49
N PHE A 208 9.61 -12.62 6.16
CA PHE A 208 9.87 -13.50 5.02
C PHE A 208 10.99 -14.47 5.34
N LYS A 209 11.13 -15.50 4.51
CA LYS A 209 12.22 -16.50 4.57
C LYS A 209 12.96 -16.53 3.25
N LYS A 210 14.29 -16.51 3.29
CA LYS A 210 15.16 -16.65 2.12
C LYS A 210 16.39 -17.46 2.49
N ASN A 211 16.71 -18.46 1.68
CA ASN A 211 17.91 -19.32 1.85
C ASN A 211 18.03 -19.92 3.26
N GLY A 212 16.91 -20.34 3.87
CA GLY A 212 16.87 -20.93 5.21
C GLY A 212 16.93 -19.93 6.37
N VAL A 213 17.07 -18.63 6.11
CA VAL A 213 17.06 -17.57 7.13
C VAL A 213 15.70 -16.91 7.19
N TYR A 214 15.17 -16.70 8.40
CA TYR A 214 13.99 -15.91 8.66
C TYR A 214 14.39 -14.46 8.91
N PHE A 215 13.62 -13.53 8.34
CA PHE A 215 13.80 -12.09 8.47
C PHE A 215 12.51 -11.48 9.00
N MET A 216 12.59 -10.72 10.09
CA MET A 216 11.48 -9.96 10.67
C MET A 216 11.76 -8.48 10.57
N LEU A 217 11.00 -7.77 9.74
CA LEU A 217 11.03 -6.31 9.61
C LEU A 217 10.05 -5.70 10.60
N THR A 218 10.38 -4.52 11.12
CA THR A 218 9.54 -3.77 12.05
C THR A 218 9.88 -2.29 12.02
N SER A 219 8.94 -1.43 12.45
CA SER A 219 9.15 0.01 12.61
C SER A 219 9.21 0.41 14.08
N ASN A 220 9.73 1.61 14.37
CA ASN A 220 9.60 2.22 15.69
C ASN A 220 8.16 2.74 15.89
N LEU A 221 7.80 3.04 17.15
CA LEU A 221 6.49 3.57 17.51
C LEU A 221 6.49 5.10 17.40
N THR A 222 6.00 5.64 16.28
CA THR A 222 5.95 7.08 16.01
C THR A 222 4.59 7.52 15.46
N SER A 223 3.52 6.79 15.80
CA SER A 223 2.17 7.06 15.28
C SER A 223 2.17 7.04 13.73
N TRP A 224 1.51 7.98 13.06
CA TRP A 224 1.50 8.08 11.59
C TRP A 224 2.79 8.69 11.00
N GLU A 225 3.79 9.04 11.86
CA GLU A 225 5.05 9.57 11.38
C GLU A 225 6.01 8.46 10.96
N LYS A 226 6.77 8.73 9.91
CA LYS A 226 7.75 7.82 9.34
C LYS A 226 9.00 7.78 10.21
N ASN A 227 9.64 6.61 10.25
CA ASN A 227 10.89 6.39 10.98
C ASN A 227 11.79 5.40 10.24
N ASP A 228 13.03 5.29 10.70
CA ASP A 228 13.93 4.26 10.19
C ASP A 228 13.48 2.90 10.71
N ASN A 229 13.00 2.04 9.81
CA ASN A 229 12.61 0.68 10.12
C ASN A 229 13.85 -0.20 10.23
N PHE A 230 13.76 -1.27 10.99
CA PHE A 230 14.86 -2.16 11.29
C PHE A 230 14.43 -3.63 11.23
N TYR A 231 15.38 -4.54 11.35
CA TYR A 231 15.05 -5.95 11.19
C TYR A 231 15.86 -6.86 12.13
N PHE A 232 15.36 -8.08 12.24
CA PHE A 232 15.95 -9.20 12.96
C PHE A 232 16.09 -10.39 12.03
N THR A 233 16.98 -11.32 12.36
CA THR A 233 17.14 -12.61 11.67
C THR A 233 17.22 -13.76 12.65
N ALA A 234 16.80 -14.94 12.16
CA ALA A 234 16.95 -16.20 12.89
C ALA A 234 17.14 -17.38 11.94
N PRO A 235 17.82 -18.46 12.34
CA PRO A 235 17.93 -19.70 11.58
C PRO A 235 16.65 -20.54 11.61
N GLN A 236 15.82 -20.35 12.63
CA GLN A 236 14.54 -21.01 12.85
C GLN A 236 13.53 -19.98 13.33
N ILE A 237 12.24 -20.23 13.13
CA ILE A 237 11.19 -19.29 13.54
C ILE A 237 11.14 -19.11 15.07
N GLU A 238 11.50 -20.14 15.80
CA GLU A 238 11.64 -20.12 17.25
C GLU A 238 12.85 -19.32 17.72
N GLY A 239 13.81 -19.02 16.85
CA GLY A 239 15.03 -18.28 17.13
C GLY A 239 16.29 -19.17 17.14
N PRO A 240 17.39 -18.67 17.75
CA PRO A 240 17.50 -17.36 18.40
C PRO A 240 17.42 -16.21 17.41
N TRP A 241 16.67 -15.16 17.77
CA TRP A 241 16.54 -13.95 16.98
C TRP A 241 17.61 -12.92 17.30
N THR A 242 18.25 -12.40 16.28
CA THR A 242 19.34 -11.40 16.38
C THR A 242 18.92 -10.10 15.70
N LYS A 243 19.00 -8.97 16.41
CA LYS A 243 18.77 -7.64 15.83
C LYS A 243 19.94 -7.30 14.90
N GLN A 244 19.64 -6.96 13.64
CA GLN A 244 20.64 -6.64 12.62
C GLN A 244 20.80 -5.13 12.39
N GLY A 245 19.78 -4.31 12.68
CA GLY A 245 19.80 -2.87 12.47
C GLY A 245 18.91 -2.42 11.33
N LEU A 246 19.28 -1.31 10.68
CA LEU A 246 18.51 -0.70 9.61
C LEU A 246 18.74 -1.43 8.28
N PHE A 247 17.74 -1.42 7.38
CA PHE A 247 17.88 -1.96 6.02
C PHE A 247 17.80 -0.87 4.94
N CYS A 248 17.54 0.37 5.33
CA CYS A 248 17.68 1.57 4.50
C CYS A 248 18.73 2.49 5.13
N PRO A 249 19.31 3.45 4.38
CA PRO A 249 20.25 4.43 4.94
C PRO A 249 19.62 5.21 6.09
N GLU A 250 20.36 5.39 7.17
CA GLU A 250 19.94 6.10 8.37
C GLU A 250 19.45 7.52 8.05
N GLY A 251 18.38 7.95 8.69
CA GLY A 251 17.75 9.26 8.50
C GLY A 251 16.93 9.38 7.21
N LYS A 252 16.88 8.34 6.37
CA LYS A 252 15.96 8.29 5.21
C LYS A 252 14.57 7.82 5.56
N LEU A 253 14.34 7.47 6.84
CA LEU A 253 13.02 7.09 7.38
C LEU A 253 12.37 5.98 6.54
N THR A 254 13.17 4.98 6.12
CA THR A 254 12.74 3.92 5.19
C THR A 254 12.06 4.52 3.94
N TYR A 255 12.68 5.57 3.40
CA TYR A 255 12.17 6.37 2.26
C TYR A 255 10.75 6.93 2.50
N ASN A 256 10.52 7.50 3.69
CA ASN A 256 9.23 8.00 4.15
C ASN A 256 8.12 6.95 4.12
N SER A 257 8.40 5.71 4.57
CA SER A 257 7.41 4.64 4.63
C SER A 257 7.54 3.81 5.89
N GLN A 258 6.46 3.11 6.23
CA GLN A 258 6.39 2.13 7.30
C GLN A 258 6.16 0.75 6.70
N SER A 259 6.90 -0.26 7.14
CA SER A 259 6.73 -1.65 6.67
C SER A 259 5.30 -2.13 6.89
N THR A 260 4.79 -2.96 5.97
CA THR A 260 3.49 -3.61 6.11
C THR A 260 3.52 -5.08 5.72
N PHE A 261 4.28 -5.42 4.69
CA PHE A 261 4.39 -6.78 4.17
C PHE A 261 5.68 -6.95 3.38
N VAL A 262 6.11 -8.21 3.17
CA VAL A 262 7.13 -8.56 2.20
C VAL A 262 6.56 -9.61 1.25
N PHE A 263 6.42 -9.23 -0.02
CA PHE A 263 5.87 -10.12 -1.04
C PHE A 263 6.99 -10.91 -1.74
N PRO A 264 6.86 -12.24 -1.89
CA PRO A 264 7.84 -13.07 -2.61
C PRO A 264 7.65 -12.92 -4.13
N LEU A 265 8.28 -11.90 -4.73
CA LEU A 265 8.20 -11.61 -6.17
C LEU A 265 8.97 -12.67 -6.97
N LYS A 266 8.29 -13.41 -7.83
CA LYS A 266 8.91 -14.39 -8.73
C LYS A 266 9.68 -13.69 -9.85
N CYS A 267 10.94 -14.04 -10.03
CA CYS A 267 11.81 -13.52 -11.09
C CYS A 267 12.61 -14.67 -11.71
N GLY A 268 12.12 -15.23 -12.82
CA GLY A 268 12.69 -16.46 -13.39
C GLY A 268 12.61 -17.62 -12.40
N ASN A 269 13.76 -18.22 -12.10
CA ASN A 269 13.87 -19.33 -11.14
C ASN A 269 14.12 -18.86 -9.70
N ASP A 270 14.22 -17.56 -9.45
CA ASP A 270 14.44 -17.00 -8.11
C ASP A 270 13.20 -16.26 -7.58
N THR A 271 13.19 -16.05 -6.28
CA THR A 271 12.18 -15.27 -5.58
C THR A 271 12.86 -14.10 -4.88
N ILE A 272 12.51 -12.88 -5.28
CA ILE A 272 13.05 -11.66 -4.70
C ILE A 272 12.05 -11.16 -3.64
N PRO A 273 12.47 -10.97 -2.38
CA PRO A 273 11.60 -10.36 -1.40
C PRO A 273 11.34 -8.89 -1.78
N MET A 274 10.10 -8.54 -2.04
CA MET A 274 9.68 -7.17 -2.32
C MET A 274 9.13 -6.55 -1.04
N PHE A 275 9.84 -5.55 -0.53
CA PHE A 275 9.37 -4.70 0.56
C PHE A 275 8.12 -3.95 0.12
N MET A 276 7.10 -3.98 0.95
CA MET A 276 5.89 -3.18 0.81
C MET A 276 5.78 -2.26 2.01
N GLY A 277 5.73 -0.97 1.77
CA GLY A 277 5.59 0.06 2.78
C GLY A 277 4.46 1.02 2.47
N ASP A 278 3.84 1.56 3.53
CA ASP A 278 2.83 2.62 3.44
C ASP A 278 3.46 3.97 3.75
N ARG A 279 3.18 4.95 2.91
CA ARG A 279 3.49 6.36 3.16
C ARG A 279 2.21 7.04 3.62
N TRP A 280 1.98 7.02 4.92
CA TRP A 280 0.81 7.59 5.55
C TRP A 280 0.72 9.11 5.33
N SER A 281 -0.50 9.64 5.27
CA SER A 281 -0.78 11.07 5.10
C SER A 281 -1.99 11.50 5.93
N TYR A 282 -1.90 11.32 7.26
CA TYR A 282 -2.99 11.68 8.16
C TYR A 282 -3.24 13.20 8.19
N PRO A 283 -4.51 13.68 8.17
CA PRO A 283 -5.76 12.90 8.22
C PRO A 283 -6.29 12.39 6.87
N HIS A 284 -5.72 12.83 5.73
CA HIS A 284 -6.22 12.52 4.38
C HIS A 284 -5.67 11.20 3.85
N GLN A 285 -5.94 10.10 4.57
CA GLN A 285 -5.38 8.78 4.27
C GLN A 285 -5.94 8.15 2.97
N ALA A 286 -7.20 8.44 2.62
CA ALA A 286 -7.80 7.87 1.41
C ALA A 286 -7.26 8.50 0.13
N SER A 287 -7.07 9.81 0.13
CA SER A 287 -6.69 10.56 -1.08
C SER A 287 -5.18 10.80 -1.22
N ALA A 288 -4.44 10.88 -0.11
CA ALA A 288 -3.06 11.36 -0.13
C ALA A 288 -2.02 10.35 0.41
N ALA A 289 -2.41 9.28 1.10
CA ALA A 289 -1.48 8.21 1.42
C ALA A 289 -1.06 7.45 0.16
N THR A 290 0.19 6.96 0.15
CA THR A 290 0.80 6.34 -1.03
C THR A 290 1.62 5.12 -0.64
N TYR A 291 2.17 4.43 -1.62
CA TYR A 291 2.90 3.18 -1.43
C TYR A 291 4.38 3.34 -1.77
N VAL A 292 5.22 2.56 -1.10
CA VAL A 292 6.65 2.39 -1.42
C VAL A 292 6.94 0.91 -1.50
N TRP A 293 7.07 0.38 -2.72
CA TRP A 293 7.39 -1.01 -2.98
C TRP A 293 8.75 -1.12 -3.68
N MET A 294 9.66 -1.86 -3.09
CA MET A 294 11.03 -1.97 -3.59
C MET A 294 11.61 -3.36 -3.36
N PRO A 295 12.43 -3.88 -4.27
CA PRO A 295 13.12 -5.15 -4.04
C PRO A 295 14.14 -5.01 -2.90
N LEU A 296 14.14 -5.96 -1.97
CA LEU A 296 15.17 -6.11 -0.95
C LEU A 296 16.36 -6.88 -1.54
N GLN A 297 17.54 -6.33 -1.40
CA GLN A 297 18.80 -7.08 -1.61
C GLN A 297 19.04 -7.96 -0.39
N VAL A 298 19.39 -9.24 -0.61
CA VAL A 298 19.68 -10.22 0.45
C VAL A 298 21.05 -10.81 0.24
N ASP A 299 21.92 -10.72 1.25
CA ASP A 299 23.24 -11.33 1.30
C ASP A 299 23.43 -12.01 2.68
N GLY A 300 23.28 -13.32 2.71
CA GLY A 300 23.29 -14.10 3.94
C GLY A 300 22.19 -13.66 4.91
N THR A 301 22.58 -13.09 6.06
CA THR A 301 21.69 -12.51 7.05
C THR A 301 21.47 -11.01 6.89
N LYS A 302 22.08 -10.37 5.89
CA LYS A 302 21.96 -8.95 5.62
C LYS A 302 20.90 -8.67 4.57
N ILE A 303 20.09 -7.65 4.83
CA ILE A 303 19.16 -7.10 3.84
C ILE A 303 19.39 -5.60 3.68
N SER A 304 19.13 -5.07 2.48
CA SER A 304 19.23 -3.63 2.23
C SER A 304 18.36 -3.16 1.09
N ILE A 305 17.97 -1.90 1.17
CA ILE A 305 17.48 -1.06 0.06
C ILE A 305 18.40 0.18 0.06
N PRO A 306 19.52 0.15 -0.67
CA PRO A 306 20.55 1.20 -0.56
C PRO A 306 20.14 2.53 -1.19
N GLU A 307 19.21 2.49 -2.17
CA GLU A 307 18.76 3.65 -2.93
C GLU A 307 17.25 3.64 -3.09
N TYR A 308 16.64 4.83 -3.08
CA TYR A 308 15.23 5.01 -3.40
C TYR A 308 15.01 5.00 -4.91
N TRP A 309 14.24 4.03 -5.38
CA TRP A 309 13.78 4.00 -6.76
C TRP A 309 12.38 4.59 -6.83
N GLN A 310 12.28 5.83 -7.27
CA GLN A 310 10.97 6.45 -7.44
C GLN A 310 10.11 5.71 -8.47
N ALA A 311 10.71 5.23 -9.54
CA ALA A 311 10.06 4.35 -10.50
C ALA A 311 11.00 3.20 -10.89
N TRP A 312 10.45 2.00 -11.05
CA TRP A 312 11.22 0.84 -11.44
C TRP A 312 10.39 -0.16 -12.24
N ASP A 313 11.05 -0.86 -13.15
CA ASP A 313 10.46 -1.93 -13.95
C ASP A 313 10.43 -3.21 -13.11
N ILE A 314 9.22 -3.67 -12.74
CA ILE A 314 9.04 -4.81 -11.84
C ILE A 314 9.50 -6.14 -12.45
N ARG A 315 9.53 -6.26 -13.79
CA ARG A 315 10.01 -7.46 -14.48
C ARG A 315 11.51 -7.47 -14.63
N LYS A 316 12.14 -6.29 -14.80
CA LYS A 316 13.58 -6.15 -14.98
C LYS A 316 14.34 -5.91 -13.68
N LEU A 317 13.64 -5.62 -12.58
CA LEU A 317 14.21 -5.26 -11.28
C LEU A 317 15.23 -4.11 -11.39
N LYS A 318 14.87 -3.05 -12.11
CA LYS A 318 15.78 -1.92 -12.39
C LYS A 318 15.04 -0.59 -12.26
N PRO A 319 15.72 0.45 -11.70
CA PRO A 319 15.20 1.80 -11.71
C PRO A 319 14.96 2.27 -13.14
N THR A 320 13.94 3.07 -13.33
CA THR A 320 13.50 3.55 -14.63
C THR A 320 12.96 4.98 -14.48
N ASP A 321 13.15 5.81 -15.49
CA ASP A 321 12.56 7.15 -15.53
C ASP A 321 11.09 7.06 -16.01
N ALA A 322 10.15 7.32 -15.09
CA ALA A 322 8.72 7.35 -15.41
C ALA A 322 8.31 8.54 -16.30
N LEU A 323 9.17 9.55 -16.42
CA LEU A 323 8.91 10.77 -17.18
C LEU A 323 9.62 10.82 -18.56
N ASN A 324 10.33 9.76 -18.93
CA ASN A 324 11.17 9.73 -20.14
C ASN A 324 10.44 10.06 -21.46
N LYS A 325 9.11 9.89 -21.51
CA LYS A 325 8.25 10.23 -22.67
C LYS A 325 7.47 11.54 -22.48
N GLY A 326 7.59 12.16 -21.33
CA GLY A 326 6.91 13.40 -21.00
C GLY A 326 7.57 14.63 -21.62
N LYS A 327 6.74 15.57 -22.05
CA LYS A 327 7.22 16.90 -22.47
C LYS A 327 7.00 17.89 -21.35
N LYS A 328 8.04 18.64 -20.98
CA LYS A 328 7.97 19.68 -19.96
C LYS A 328 7.06 20.81 -20.43
N LEU A 329 6.09 21.19 -19.58
CA LEU A 329 5.13 22.27 -19.84
C LEU A 329 5.43 23.53 -19.04
N TYR A 330 5.84 23.38 -17.79
CA TYR A 330 5.92 24.48 -16.83
C TYR A 330 7.10 24.28 -15.89
N GLY A 331 7.66 25.40 -15.43
CA GLY A 331 8.76 25.45 -14.48
C GLY A 331 8.31 25.61 -13.02
N ALA A 332 9.16 26.23 -12.22
CA ALA A 332 9.00 26.33 -10.79
C ALA A 332 7.84 27.24 -10.36
N TRP A 333 7.05 26.77 -9.38
CA TRP A 333 6.00 27.52 -8.69
C TRP A 333 5.98 27.15 -7.21
N LYS A 334 5.75 28.14 -6.34
CA LYS A 334 5.66 27.93 -4.90
C LYS A 334 4.63 28.87 -4.30
N SER A 335 3.76 28.32 -3.45
CA SER A 335 2.81 29.12 -2.67
C SER A 335 2.44 28.41 -1.36
N ASN A 336 2.00 29.17 -0.38
CA ASN A 336 1.35 28.71 0.85
C ASN A 336 0.01 29.43 1.10
N GLN A 337 -0.40 30.28 0.17
CA GLN A 337 -1.61 31.09 0.28
C GLN A 337 -2.82 30.21 -0.09
N LYS A 338 -3.72 29.96 0.89
CA LYS A 338 -4.96 29.21 0.67
C LYS A 338 -5.76 29.80 -0.52
N GLY A 339 -6.23 28.90 -1.38
CA GLY A 339 -7.01 29.25 -2.57
C GLY A 339 -6.19 29.78 -3.73
N ASN A 340 -4.85 29.91 -3.60
CA ASN A 340 -4.00 30.22 -4.75
C ASN A 340 -3.96 29.03 -5.71
N VAL A 341 -4.16 29.29 -7.01
CA VAL A 341 -4.29 28.26 -8.06
C VAL A 341 -3.24 28.47 -9.12
N LEU A 342 -2.56 27.40 -9.49
CA LEU A 342 -1.77 27.30 -10.71
C LEU A 342 -2.60 26.56 -11.77
N GLU A 343 -2.79 27.19 -12.94
CA GLU A 343 -3.49 26.60 -14.09
C GLU A 343 -2.53 26.42 -15.26
N ILE A 344 -2.55 25.22 -15.86
CA ILE A 344 -1.68 24.89 -17.00
C ILE A 344 -2.50 24.14 -18.04
N ALA A 345 -2.69 24.74 -19.20
CA ALA A 345 -3.31 24.07 -20.33
C ALA A 345 -2.35 23.07 -20.97
N PHE A 346 -2.85 21.90 -21.35
CA PHE A 346 -2.08 20.90 -22.09
C PHE A 346 -2.95 20.11 -23.06
N LYS A 347 -2.31 19.54 -24.07
CA LYS A 347 -2.92 18.56 -24.97
C LYS A 347 -2.22 17.24 -24.82
N GLY A 348 -2.95 16.20 -24.41
CA GLY A 348 -2.35 14.92 -24.13
C GLY A 348 -3.32 13.93 -23.53
N THR A 349 -2.78 12.87 -22.92
CA THR A 349 -3.54 11.81 -22.26
C THR A 349 -3.44 11.85 -20.73
N HIS A 350 -2.41 12.49 -20.19
CA HIS A 350 -2.19 12.63 -18.75
C HIS A 350 -1.10 13.68 -18.48
N ALA A 351 -0.99 14.11 -17.23
CA ALA A 351 0.04 15.03 -16.76
C ALA A 351 0.76 14.47 -15.54
N ALA A 352 1.97 14.96 -15.29
CA ALA A 352 2.74 14.64 -14.10
C ALA A 352 3.29 15.91 -13.45
N ILE A 353 3.33 15.93 -12.12
CA ILE A 353 3.91 16.99 -11.31
C ILE A 353 5.14 16.46 -10.60
N VAL A 354 6.28 17.10 -10.81
CA VAL A 354 7.48 16.97 -9.96
C VAL A 354 7.45 18.13 -8.97
N GLY A 355 7.55 17.81 -7.70
CA GLY A 355 7.52 18.80 -6.62
C GLY A 355 8.56 18.52 -5.55
N VAL A 356 8.69 19.43 -4.62
CA VAL A 356 9.58 19.32 -3.46
C VAL A 356 8.75 19.19 -2.20
N THR A 357 8.88 18.05 -1.51
CA THR A 357 8.36 17.89 -0.16
C THR A 357 9.35 18.43 0.85
N ASN A 358 8.88 18.91 1.99
CA ASN A 358 9.71 19.39 3.10
C ASN A 358 8.87 19.47 4.40
N PRO A 359 9.49 19.80 5.57
CA PRO A 359 8.78 19.93 6.84
C PRO A 359 7.65 20.97 6.89
N HIS A 360 7.65 21.92 5.96
CA HIS A 360 6.65 23.00 5.86
C HIS A 360 5.59 22.71 4.77
N GLY A 361 5.55 21.50 4.22
CA GLY A 361 4.66 21.11 3.13
C GLY A 361 3.21 20.95 3.57
N GLY A 362 2.26 21.37 2.73
CA GLY A 362 0.83 21.19 2.92
C GLY A 362 0.20 20.31 1.86
N TYR A 363 -1.13 20.28 1.82
CA TYR A 363 -1.89 19.61 0.78
C TYR A 363 -2.20 20.55 -0.39
N ALA A 364 -2.04 20.02 -1.60
CA ALA A 364 -2.59 20.60 -2.80
C ALA A 364 -3.75 19.76 -3.32
N LYS A 365 -4.82 20.40 -3.78
CA LYS A 365 -5.85 19.77 -4.59
C LYS A 365 -5.40 19.84 -6.04
N VAL A 366 -5.15 18.68 -6.65
CA VAL A 366 -4.78 18.55 -8.06
C VAL A 366 -6.01 18.09 -8.84
N SER A 367 -6.42 18.87 -9.83
CA SER A 367 -7.57 18.57 -10.67
C SER A 367 -7.19 18.64 -12.15
N VAL A 368 -7.88 17.86 -12.96
CA VAL A 368 -7.82 17.97 -14.43
C VAL A 368 -9.21 18.32 -14.92
N LEU A 369 -9.30 19.38 -15.72
CA LEU A 369 -10.55 19.84 -16.32
C LEU A 369 -10.53 19.55 -17.82
N ASN A 370 -11.70 19.19 -18.40
CA ASN A 370 -11.90 19.09 -19.83
C ASN A 370 -12.05 20.48 -20.50
N ALA A 371 -12.35 20.51 -21.78
CA ALA A 371 -12.53 21.76 -22.51
C ALA A 371 -13.76 22.57 -22.08
N GLU A 372 -14.78 21.86 -21.58
CA GLU A 372 -16.03 22.41 -21.02
C GLU A 372 -15.87 22.89 -19.58
N LYS A 373 -14.68 22.76 -18.99
CA LYS A 373 -14.36 23.09 -17.59
C LYS A 373 -14.94 22.11 -16.54
N ASP A 374 -15.41 20.94 -16.98
CA ASP A 374 -15.82 19.89 -16.04
C ASP A 374 -14.60 19.21 -15.46
N THR A 375 -14.66 18.88 -14.16
CA THR A 375 -13.60 18.14 -13.50
C THR A 375 -13.66 16.67 -13.89
N VAL A 376 -12.67 16.19 -14.64
CA VAL A 376 -12.53 14.78 -15.03
C VAL A 376 -11.69 13.97 -14.05
N TYR A 377 -10.91 14.64 -13.22
CA TYR A 377 -10.12 14.05 -12.16
C TYR A 377 -9.85 15.07 -11.05
N SER A 378 -9.83 14.62 -9.79
CA SER A 378 -9.40 15.43 -8.65
C SER A 378 -8.90 14.57 -7.51
N SER A 379 -7.81 14.96 -6.85
CA SER A 379 -7.28 14.32 -5.65
C SER A 379 -6.49 15.31 -4.80
N LEU A 380 -6.27 14.97 -3.53
CA LEU A 380 -5.28 15.64 -2.70
C LEU A 380 -3.90 15.02 -2.89
N VAL A 381 -2.89 15.86 -2.87
CA VAL A 381 -1.47 15.47 -2.93
C VAL A 381 -0.75 16.08 -1.75
N ASP A 382 -0.03 15.25 -1.00
CA ASP A 382 0.75 15.66 0.17
C ASP A 382 2.14 16.13 -0.25
N PHE A 383 2.54 17.32 0.22
CA PHE A 383 3.89 17.90 0.02
C PHE A 383 4.73 17.88 1.30
N TYR A 384 4.27 17.20 2.34
CA TYR A 384 5.03 17.05 3.58
C TYR A 384 6.03 15.91 3.52
N SER A 385 7.19 16.13 4.08
CA SER A 385 8.22 15.15 4.44
C SER A 385 9.10 15.72 5.52
N LYS A 386 9.63 14.88 6.42
CA LYS A 386 10.60 15.33 7.46
C LYS A 386 11.90 15.86 6.89
N TYR A 387 12.24 15.52 5.65
CA TYR A 387 13.42 16.05 4.95
C TYR A 387 13.03 16.50 3.52
N PRO A 388 13.77 17.48 2.95
CA PRO A 388 13.51 17.90 1.59
C PRO A 388 13.75 16.76 0.58
N GLU A 389 12.76 16.51 -0.27
CA GLU A 389 12.84 15.52 -1.34
C GLU A 389 12.19 16.07 -2.62
N LYS A 390 12.96 16.09 -3.72
CA LYS A 390 12.43 16.38 -5.06
C LYS A 390 12.02 15.07 -5.73
N ALA A 391 10.73 14.95 -6.02
CA ALA A 391 10.17 13.70 -6.53
C ALA A 391 8.91 13.95 -7.38
N ILE A 392 8.52 12.97 -8.20
CA ILE A 392 7.19 12.92 -8.80
C ILE A 392 6.17 12.86 -7.67
N ARG A 393 5.19 13.77 -7.67
CA ARG A 393 4.14 13.83 -6.65
C ARG A 393 2.83 13.22 -7.10
N ILE A 394 2.60 13.26 -8.41
CA ILE A 394 1.45 12.64 -9.07
C ILE A 394 1.75 12.41 -10.54
N ILE A 395 1.23 11.32 -11.09
CA ILE A 395 0.95 11.12 -12.50
C ILE A 395 -0.56 10.91 -12.57
N THR A 396 -1.28 11.80 -13.25
CA THR A 396 -2.76 11.71 -13.32
C THR A 396 -3.21 10.44 -14.05
N PRO A 397 -4.43 9.95 -13.83
CA PRO A 397 -4.97 8.86 -14.62
C PRO A 397 -4.90 9.14 -16.11
N LYS A 398 -4.78 8.09 -16.92
CA LYS A 398 -4.86 8.23 -18.38
C LYS A 398 -6.28 8.54 -18.82
N MET A 399 -6.40 9.53 -19.66
CA MET A 399 -7.65 10.02 -20.27
C MET A 399 -7.56 9.93 -21.80
N PRO A 400 -8.65 10.02 -22.53
CA PRO A 400 -8.62 10.20 -24.00
C PRO A 400 -7.73 11.39 -24.38
N LYS A 401 -7.03 11.31 -25.52
CA LYS A 401 -6.18 12.42 -25.98
C LYS A 401 -7.03 13.63 -26.38
N ALA A 402 -6.96 14.71 -25.58
CA ALA A 402 -7.73 15.93 -25.77
C ALA A 402 -6.97 17.16 -25.20
N ASN A 403 -7.63 18.32 -25.23
CA ASN A 403 -7.19 19.53 -24.55
C ASN A 403 -7.73 19.48 -23.11
N TYR A 404 -6.87 19.74 -22.13
CA TYR A 404 -7.16 19.75 -20.71
C TYR A 404 -6.53 20.94 -20.02
N THR A 405 -7.01 21.28 -18.84
CA THR A 405 -6.36 22.19 -17.89
C THR A 405 -6.01 21.42 -16.62
N LEU A 406 -4.72 21.40 -16.27
CA LEU A 406 -4.25 20.96 -14.96
C LEU A 406 -4.37 22.13 -14.00
N GLN A 407 -5.06 21.94 -12.87
CA GLN A 407 -5.16 22.89 -11.78
C GLN A 407 -4.45 22.34 -10.55
N VAL A 408 -3.70 23.19 -9.85
CA VAL A 408 -3.10 22.90 -8.54
C VAL A 408 -3.51 24.00 -7.58
N GLU A 409 -4.41 23.69 -6.66
CA GLU A 409 -4.96 24.61 -5.67
C GLU A 409 -4.33 24.38 -4.30
N ILE A 410 -3.90 25.42 -3.62
CA ILE A 410 -3.41 25.39 -2.24
C ILE A 410 -4.61 25.25 -1.30
N THR A 411 -4.72 24.13 -0.60
CA THR A 411 -5.85 23.89 0.30
C THR A 411 -5.78 24.73 1.58
N GLY A 412 -4.58 25.18 1.98
CA GLY A 412 -4.35 25.80 3.28
C GLY A 412 -4.43 24.80 4.45
N VAL A 413 -4.47 23.50 4.15
CA VAL A 413 -4.48 22.41 5.13
C VAL A 413 -3.12 21.71 5.10
N ARG A 414 -2.70 21.18 6.23
CA ARG A 414 -1.43 20.46 6.38
C ARG A 414 -1.63 19.13 7.11
N PRO A 415 -0.81 18.11 6.88
CA PRO A 415 -0.79 16.93 7.73
C PRO A 415 -0.28 17.33 9.12
N VAL A 416 -1.12 17.15 10.13
CA VAL A 416 -0.80 17.38 11.53
C VAL A 416 -1.67 16.51 12.42
N TRP A 417 -1.07 15.91 13.44
CA TRP A 417 -1.79 15.07 14.40
C TRP A 417 -1.05 15.01 15.74
N THR A 418 -1.73 14.47 16.74
CA THR A 418 -1.15 14.20 18.06
C THR A 418 -1.28 12.71 18.37
N ASP A 419 -0.28 12.15 19.02
CA ASP A 419 -0.35 10.81 19.58
C ASP A 419 -1.01 10.80 20.97
N LYS A 420 -1.05 9.62 21.61
CA LYS A 420 -1.59 9.42 22.96
C LYS A 420 -0.81 10.19 24.04
N THR A 421 0.45 10.52 23.77
CA THR A 421 1.32 11.30 24.69
C THR A 421 1.22 12.82 24.48
N LYS A 422 0.33 13.25 23.56
CA LYS A 422 0.15 14.63 23.11
C LYS A 422 1.37 15.20 22.36
N THR A 423 2.26 14.35 21.87
CA THR A 423 3.31 14.75 20.94
C THR A 423 2.69 15.18 19.62
N ILE A 424 3.09 16.35 19.12
CA ILE A 424 2.61 16.88 17.84
C ILE A 424 3.56 16.41 16.75
N TYR A 425 2.99 15.82 15.72
CA TYR A 425 3.67 15.35 14.50
C TYR A 425 3.16 16.09 13.27
N GLY A 426 3.88 15.94 12.17
CA GLY A 426 3.49 16.42 10.85
C GLY A 426 4.11 17.77 10.51
N SER A 427 3.47 18.46 9.59
CA SER A 427 3.95 19.71 9.00
C SER A 427 3.68 20.93 9.90
N ASP A 428 4.58 21.91 9.87
CA ASP A 428 4.41 23.23 10.48
C ASP A 428 3.98 24.33 9.48
N GLY A 429 3.79 23.98 8.18
CA GLY A 429 3.40 24.92 7.13
C GLY A 429 2.44 24.31 6.11
N THR A 430 2.05 25.12 5.13
CA THR A 430 1.10 24.76 4.07
C THR A 430 1.69 24.99 2.67
N PHE A 431 3.02 24.97 2.56
CA PHE A 431 3.70 25.21 1.29
C PHE A 431 3.46 24.07 0.29
N VAL A 432 3.20 24.45 -0.95
CA VAL A 432 3.25 23.59 -2.12
C VAL A 432 4.34 24.11 -3.03
N THR A 433 5.30 23.25 -3.34
CA THR A 433 6.42 23.59 -4.20
C THR A 433 6.46 22.67 -5.41
N ILE A 434 6.18 23.24 -6.58
CA ILE A 434 6.25 22.55 -7.88
C ILE A 434 7.59 22.93 -8.52
N ASP A 435 8.32 21.94 -9.00
CA ASP A 435 9.57 22.13 -9.73
C ASP A 435 9.33 22.05 -11.24
N ASN A 436 8.55 21.07 -11.68
CA ASN A 436 8.21 20.90 -13.10
C ASN A 436 6.84 20.24 -13.26
N VAL A 437 6.19 20.54 -14.38
CA VAL A 437 5.00 19.85 -14.87
C VAL A 437 5.28 19.26 -16.24
N TYR A 438 4.84 18.03 -16.47
CA TYR A 438 4.99 17.29 -17.72
C TYR A 438 3.62 16.88 -18.26
N HIS A 439 3.51 16.70 -19.59
CA HIS A 439 2.35 16.05 -20.24
C HIS A 439 2.78 14.95 -21.19
N PHE A 440 1.85 14.05 -21.55
CA PHE A 440 2.08 12.89 -22.40
C PHE A 440 1.02 12.71 -23.48
#